data_bb995d246e757a383c3cb9d82554e28e
#
_entry.id   bb995d246e757a383c3cb9d82554e28e
#
_cell.length_a   1.000
_cell.length_b   1.000
_cell.length_c   1.000
_cell.angle_alpha   90.00
_cell.angle_beta   90.00
_cell.angle_gamma   90.00
#
_symmetry.space_group_name_H-M   'P 1'
#
loop_
_entity.id
_entity.type
_entity.pdbx_description
1 polymer ?
#
loop_
_entity_poly.entity_id
_entity_poly.type
_entity_poly.pdbx_seq_one_letter_code
_entity_poly.pdbx_strand_id
1 'polypeptide(L)'
;IGKVVAALLAGCTVILKPAPNTPGMGAIFGELADQAGFPAGVLQVITASDPAEAGEMLVTDPRVDLISFTGSTGVGKRIMEKGAATLKRVFLELGGKSAKIVLEDAPDFAREVAQTMLVFHAGQGCAVQSRLLVPQSRFEEAKAILAHAYGAFGDNWGDFENPAHIMGPVVSARQQERVLDYVRIGLAEGATLVAGGKARPDKGSGFFVEPTCFAGDNTMRIAREEIFGP
;
A
#
# COMPACT_ATOMS: atom_id res chain seq x y z
N ILE A 1 3.47 -15.41 1.40
CA ILE A 1 4.49 -16.45 1.65
C ILE A 1 5.08 -16.27 3.04
N GLY A 2 5.74 -15.15 3.36
CA GLY A 2 6.51 -14.96 4.59
C GLY A 2 5.79 -15.33 5.90
N LYS A 3 4.50 -15.04 6.02
CA LYS A 3 3.70 -15.36 7.22
C LYS A 3 3.33 -16.85 7.31
N VAL A 4 2.76 -17.40 6.25
CA VAL A 4 2.26 -18.79 6.22
C VAL A 4 3.39 -19.78 6.33
N VAL A 5 4.44 -19.63 5.53
CA VAL A 5 5.58 -20.57 5.52
C VAL A 5 6.32 -20.54 6.86
N ALA A 6 6.55 -19.37 7.42
CA ALA A 6 7.21 -19.25 8.73
C ALA A 6 6.43 -19.94 9.85
N ALA A 7 5.10 -19.80 9.87
CA ALA A 7 4.24 -20.47 10.85
C ALA A 7 4.24 -22.00 10.69
N LEU A 8 4.14 -22.49 9.46
CA LEU A 8 4.19 -23.92 9.16
C LEU A 8 5.55 -24.55 9.55
N LEU A 9 6.66 -23.86 9.25
CA LEU A 9 8.00 -24.28 9.66
C LEU A 9 8.18 -24.32 11.18
N ALA A 10 7.47 -23.45 11.91
CA ALA A 10 7.45 -23.47 13.36
C ALA A 10 6.53 -24.54 13.95
N GLY A 11 5.87 -25.37 13.13
CA GLY A 11 4.97 -26.44 13.56
C GLY A 11 3.55 -25.96 13.91
N CYS A 12 3.18 -24.73 13.52
CA CYS A 12 1.85 -24.20 13.76
C CYS A 12 0.84 -24.67 12.68
N THR A 13 -0.43 -24.81 13.07
CA THR A 13 -1.53 -24.82 12.11
C THR A 13 -1.86 -23.39 11.69
N VAL A 14 -2.33 -23.21 10.45
CA VAL A 14 -2.57 -21.88 9.88
C VAL A 14 -3.94 -21.78 9.24
N ILE A 15 -4.68 -20.73 9.59
CA ILE A 15 -5.87 -20.29 8.86
C ILE A 15 -5.49 -19.04 8.07
N LEU A 16 -5.50 -19.14 6.76
CA LEU A 16 -5.24 -18.03 5.85
C LEU A 16 -6.55 -17.40 5.37
N LYS A 17 -6.81 -16.18 5.76
CA LYS A 17 -7.88 -15.36 5.20
C LYS A 17 -7.26 -14.35 4.21
N PRO A 18 -7.35 -14.58 2.90
CA PRO A 18 -6.81 -13.66 1.91
C PRO A 18 -7.58 -12.32 1.89
N ALA A 19 -6.97 -11.32 1.29
CA ALA A 19 -7.67 -10.07 1.00
C ALA A 19 -8.80 -10.32 0.00
N PRO A 20 -9.95 -9.62 0.13
CA PRO A 20 -11.09 -9.83 -0.77
C PRO A 20 -10.79 -9.51 -2.24
N ASN A 21 -9.80 -8.66 -2.49
CA ASN A 21 -9.37 -8.30 -3.84
C ASN A 21 -8.44 -9.34 -4.51
N THR A 22 -7.92 -10.31 -3.74
CA THR A 22 -6.95 -11.31 -4.24
C THR A 22 -7.26 -12.72 -3.70
N PRO A 23 -8.51 -13.22 -3.77
CA PRO A 23 -8.88 -14.49 -3.17
C PRO A 23 -8.20 -15.68 -3.87
N GLY A 24 -8.01 -15.60 -5.18
CA GLY A 24 -7.39 -16.67 -5.98
C GLY A 24 -5.96 -16.99 -5.55
N MET A 25 -5.17 -15.99 -5.20
CA MET A 25 -3.82 -16.20 -4.66
C MET A 25 -3.83 -16.96 -3.33
N GLY A 26 -4.87 -16.74 -2.51
CA GLY A 26 -5.07 -17.52 -1.29
C GLY A 26 -5.43 -18.97 -1.58
N ALA A 27 -6.34 -19.22 -2.54
CA ALA A 27 -6.76 -20.57 -2.93
C ALA A 27 -5.58 -21.43 -3.40
N ILE A 28 -4.67 -20.86 -4.20
CA ILE A 28 -3.45 -21.55 -4.66
C ILE A 28 -2.61 -22.09 -3.49
N PHE A 29 -2.57 -21.42 -2.35
CA PHE A 29 -1.87 -21.92 -1.17
C PHE A 29 -2.51 -23.21 -0.62
N GLY A 30 -3.83 -23.31 -0.64
CA GLY A 30 -4.54 -24.52 -0.26
C GLY A 30 -4.24 -25.68 -1.20
N GLU A 31 -4.29 -25.44 -2.50
CA GLU A 31 -3.98 -26.44 -3.53
C GLU A 31 -2.51 -26.91 -3.44
N LEU A 32 -1.56 -26.02 -3.23
CA LEU A 32 -0.16 -26.35 -3.07
C LEU A 32 0.11 -27.17 -1.80
N ALA A 33 -0.59 -26.88 -0.70
CA ALA A 33 -0.47 -27.65 0.52
C ALA A 33 -1.01 -29.09 0.35
N ASP A 34 -2.13 -29.25 -0.35
CA ASP A 34 -2.69 -30.57 -0.67
C ASP A 34 -1.73 -31.37 -1.57
N GLN A 35 -1.22 -30.78 -2.63
CA GLN A 35 -0.22 -31.38 -3.53
C GLN A 35 1.08 -31.75 -2.81
N ALA A 36 1.48 -30.97 -1.82
CA ALA A 36 2.69 -31.23 -1.01
C ALA A 36 2.47 -32.30 0.08
N GLY A 37 1.26 -32.84 0.22
CA GLY A 37 0.92 -33.88 1.19
C GLY A 37 0.82 -33.40 2.63
N PHE A 38 0.47 -32.13 2.86
CA PHE A 38 0.20 -31.64 4.22
C PHE A 38 -0.99 -32.38 4.83
N PRO A 39 -0.93 -32.77 6.11
CA PRO A 39 -2.09 -33.34 6.79
C PRO A 39 -3.30 -32.40 6.75
N ALA A 40 -4.49 -32.96 6.61
CA ALA A 40 -5.73 -32.21 6.59
C ALA A 40 -5.85 -31.29 7.84
N GLY A 41 -6.21 -30.03 7.61
CA GLY A 41 -6.39 -29.05 8.68
C GLY A 41 -5.12 -28.29 9.09
N VAL A 42 -3.93 -28.67 8.62
CA VAL A 42 -2.68 -27.95 8.93
C VAL A 42 -2.66 -26.57 8.28
N LEU A 43 -3.06 -26.46 7.03
CA LEU A 43 -3.31 -25.19 6.35
C LEU A 43 -4.74 -25.13 5.85
N GLN A 44 -5.48 -24.15 6.30
CA GLN A 44 -6.84 -23.88 5.85
C GLN A 44 -6.92 -22.50 5.22
N VAL A 45 -7.58 -22.41 4.05
CA VAL A 45 -7.82 -21.13 3.38
C VAL A 45 -9.31 -20.83 3.42
N ILE A 46 -9.66 -19.69 3.99
CA ILE A 46 -11.05 -19.25 4.11
C ILE A 46 -11.27 -17.96 3.32
N THR A 47 -12.28 -17.96 2.45
CA THR A 47 -12.82 -16.77 1.82
C THR A 47 -14.20 -16.49 2.40
N ALA A 48 -14.60 -15.23 2.45
CA ALA A 48 -15.89 -14.84 3.01
C ALA A 48 -16.51 -13.72 2.18
N SER A 49 -17.84 -13.75 2.08
CA SER A 49 -18.63 -12.67 1.48
C SER A 49 -18.56 -11.37 2.31
N ASP A 50 -18.49 -11.51 3.65
CA ASP A 50 -18.13 -10.42 4.56
C ASP A 50 -16.73 -10.70 5.16
N PRO A 51 -15.69 -10.07 4.59
CA PRO A 51 -14.33 -10.25 5.08
C PRO A 51 -14.09 -9.60 6.45
N ALA A 52 -14.92 -8.64 6.86
CA ALA A 52 -14.80 -8.01 8.17
C ALA A 52 -15.35 -8.93 9.27
N GLU A 53 -16.49 -9.56 9.05
CA GLU A 53 -17.07 -10.56 9.96
C GLU A 53 -16.11 -11.73 10.15
N ALA A 54 -15.63 -12.34 9.05
CA ALA A 54 -14.67 -13.45 9.13
C ALA A 54 -13.37 -13.06 9.85
N GLY A 55 -12.90 -11.83 9.67
CA GLY A 55 -11.75 -11.30 10.39
C GLY A 55 -12.01 -11.16 11.89
N GLU A 56 -13.17 -10.65 12.27
CA GLU A 56 -13.58 -10.49 13.67
C GLU A 56 -13.71 -11.85 14.37
N MET A 57 -14.30 -12.84 13.70
CA MET A 57 -14.40 -14.21 14.23
C MET A 57 -13.01 -14.78 14.56
N LEU A 58 -12.02 -14.65 13.65
CA LEU A 58 -10.67 -15.13 13.90
C LEU A 58 -9.99 -14.39 15.06
N VAL A 59 -10.23 -13.08 15.18
CA VAL A 59 -9.61 -12.28 16.25
C VAL A 59 -10.21 -12.59 17.62
N THR A 60 -11.51 -12.93 17.69
CA THR A 60 -12.20 -13.16 18.96
C THR A 60 -12.23 -14.64 19.37
N ASP A 61 -12.00 -15.59 18.47
CA ASP A 61 -12.06 -17.03 18.76
C ASP A 61 -10.91 -17.43 19.73
N PRO A 62 -11.21 -18.00 20.91
CA PRO A 62 -10.20 -18.36 21.91
C PRO A 62 -9.22 -19.46 21.45
N ARG A 63 -9.54 -20.21 20.39
CA ARG A 63 -8.66 -21.25 19.83
C ARG A 63 -7.55 -20.68 18.95
N VAL A 64 -7.61 -19.42 18.59
CA VAL A 64 -6.56 -18.73 17.80
C VAL A 64 -5.57 -18.07 18.77
N ASP A 65 -4.34 -18.54 18.78
CA ASP A 65 -3.30 -18.04 19.68
C ASP A 65 -2.57 -16.80 19.15
N LEU A 66 -2.43 -16.71 17.82
CA LEU A 66 -1.64 -15.65 17.19
C LEU A 66 -2.34 -15.11 15.95
N ILE A 67 -2.36 -13.80 15.81
CA ILE A 67 -2.81 -13.09 14.61
C ILE A 67 -1.61 -12.45 13.92
N SER A 68 -1.41 -12.76 12.65
CA SER A 68 -0.48 -12.02 11.79
C SER A 68 -1.29 -11.28 10.70
N PHE A 69 -1.29 -9.96 10.78
CA PHE A 69 -2.14 -9.10 9.94
C PHE A 69 -1.30 -8.11 9.13
N THR A 70 -1.71 -7.89 7.89
CA THR A 70 -1.23 -6.78 7.05
C THR A 70 -2.43 -5.98 6.56
N GLY A 71 -2.41 -4.68 6.77
CA GLY A 71 -3.48 -3.80 6.33
C GLY A 71 -3.45 -2.42 7.00
N SER A 72 -4.62 -1.78 7.10
CA SER A 72 -4.70 -0.43 7.63
C SER A 72 -4.45 -0.35 9.14
N THR A 73 -3.88 0.77 9.59
CA THR A 73 -3.64 1.06 11.00
C THR A 73 -4.90 0.97 11.86
N GLY A 74 -6.06 1.41 11.32
CA GLY A 74 -7.34 1.34 12.03
C GLY A 74 -7.76 -0.10 12.32
N VAL A 75 -7.61 -1.01 11.36
CA VAL A 75 -7.90 -2.43 11.57
C VAL A 75 -6.88 -3.06 12.51
N GLY A 76 -5.59 -2.72 12.42
CA GLY A 76 -4.57 -3.19 13.35
C GLY A 76 -4.86 -2.83 14.81
N LYS A 77 -5.29 -1.60 15.08
CA LYS A 77 -5.72 -1.16 16.41
C LYS A 77 -6.90 -1.99 16.93
N ARG A 78 -7.92 -2.25 16.08
CA ARG A 78 -9.07 -3.08 16.44
C ARG A 78 -8.65 -4.52 16.76
N ILE A 79 -7.72 -5.08 15.99
CA ILE A 79 -7.18 -6.43 16.27
C ILE A 79 -6.51 -6.49 17.64
N MET A 80 -5.68 -5.51 17.99
CA MET A 80 -5.05 -5.43 19.31
C MET A 80 -6.09 -5.33 20.42
N GLU A 81 -7.08 -4.44 20.27
CA GLU A 81 -8.15 -4.24 21.23
C GLU A 81 -8.92 -5.54 21.50
N LYS A 82 -9.38 -6.22 20.45
CA LYS A 82 -10.18 -7.44 20.56
C LYS A 82 -9.35 -8.65 20.99
N GLY A 83 -8.13 -8.77 20.49
CA GLY A 83 -7.21 -9.86 20.83
C GLY A 83 -6.77 -9.84 22.29
N ALA A 84 -6.82 -8.69 22.96
CA ALA A 84 -6.46 -8.55 24.35
C ALA A 84 -7.32 -9.43 25.30
N ALA A 85 -8.58 -9.69 24.96
CA ALA A 85 -9.49 -10.51 25.76
C ALA A 85 -8.98 -11.94 26.00
N THR A 86 -8.16 -12.47 25.10
CA THR A 86 -7.55 -13.81 25.20
C THR A 86 -6.03 -13.78 25.17
N LEU A 87 -5.43 -12.61 25.40
CA LEU A 87 -3.98 -12.39 25.39
C LEU A 87 -3.28 -12.90 24.11
N LYS A 88 -3.93 -12.74 22.95
CA LYS A 88 -3.36 -13.17 21.67
C LYS A 88 -2.06 -12.44 21.35
N ARG A 89 -1.12 -13.17 20.80
CA ARG A 89 0.04 -12.55 20.15
C ARG A 89 -0.40 -11.90 18.85
N VAL A 90 0.06 -10.69 18.58
CA VAL A 90 -0.33 -9.94 17.38
C VAL A 90 0.92 -9.43 16.67
N PHE A 91 1.08 -9.81 15.41
CA PHE A 91 2.06 -9.26 14.48
C PHE A 91 1.34 -8.37 13.46
N LEU A 92 1.69 -7.10 13.42
CA LEU A 92 1.03 -6.10 12.60
C LEU A 92 2.02 -5.49 11.60
N GLU A 93 1.73 -5.69 10.32
CA GLU A 93 2.33 -4.98 9.21
C GLU A 93 1.31 -3.94 8.73
N LEU A 94 1.57 -2.68 9.06
CA LEU A 94 0.61 -1.60 8.86
C LEU A 94 1.17 -0.55 7.90
N GLY A 95 0.33 0.41 7.55
CA GLY A 95 0.71 1.53 6.70
C GLY A 95 1.62 2.55 7.38
N GLY A 96 2.13 3.45 6.56
CA GLY A 96 3.00 4.53 7.00
C GLY A 96 3.07 5.68 6.01
N LYS A 97 3.93 6.63 6.31
CA LYS A 97 4.27 7.76 5.44
C LYS A 97 5.79 7.93 5.44
N SER A 98 6.47 6.91 4.90
CA SER A 98 7.92 6.81 4.91
C SER A 98 8.58 7.98 4.19
N ALA A 99 9.69 8.48 4.75
CA ALA A 99 10.43 9.59 4.19
C ALA A 99 11.69 9.11 3.47
N LYS A 100 11.96 9.71 2.32
CA LYS A 100 13.30 9.78 1.73
C LYS A 100 13.89 11.15 2.11
N ILE A 101 15.07 11.15 2.69
CA ILE A 101 15.78 12.38 3.11
C ILE A 101 16.99 12.52 2.19
N VAL A 102 17.05 13.63 1.45
CA VAL A 102 18.17 13.95 0.56
C VAL A 102 18.88 15.18 1.14
N LEU A 103 20.12 15.00 1.53
CA LEU A 103 20.93 16.04 2.15
C LEU A 103 21.53 16.98 1.09
N GLU A 104 22.04 18.13 1.54
CA GLU A 104 22.57 19.16 0.67
C GLU A 104 23.81 18.72 -0.11
N ASP A 105 24.64 17.89 0.52
CA ASP A 105 25.87 17.32 -0.01
C ASP A 105 25.69 15.97 -0.74
N ALA A 106 24.45 15.58 -1.05
CA ALA A 106 24.19 14.36 -1.81
C ALA A 106 24.92 14.43 -3.17
N PRO A 107 25.74 13.41 -3.54
CA PRO A 107 26.60 13.47 -4.72
C PRO A 107 25.83 13.66 -6.04
N ASP A 108 24.62 13.13 -6.13
CA ASP A 108 23.73 13.27 -7.29
C ASP A 108 22.31 13.63 -6.80
N PHE A 109 22.17 14.83 -6.31
CA PHE A 109 20.90 15.32 -5.76
C PHE A 109 19.73 15.20 -6.75
N ALA A 110 19.97 15.54 -8.01
CA ALA A 110 18.92 15.54 -9.02
C ALA A 110 18.37 14.11 -9.25
N ARG A 111 19.25 13.14 -9.36
CA ARG A 111 18.88 11.72 -9.50
C ARG A 111 18.14 11.22 -8.26
N GLU A 112 18.65 11.53 -7.06
CA GLU A 112 18.03 11.12 -5.82
C GLU A 112 16.61 11.69 -5.67
N VAL A 113 16.40 12.94 -6.06
CA VAL A 113 15.07 13.57 -6.08
C VAL A 113 14.17 12.92 -7.13
N ALA A 114 14.62 12.77 -8.36
CA ALA A 114 13.81 12.21 -9.46
C ALA A 114 13.35 10.76 -9.19
N GLN A 115 14.13 9.96 -8.47
CA GLN A 115 13.81 8.58 -8.13
C GLN A 115 12.71 8.43 -7.06
N THR A 116 12.15 9.51 -6.53
CA THR A 116 11.07 9.45 -5.53
C THR A 116 9.67 9.36 -6.14
N MET A 117 9.55 9.34 -7.46
CA MET A 117 8.24 9.22 -8.13
C MET A 117 7.58 7.87 -7.84
N LEU A 118 6.33 7.90 -7.35
CA LEU A 118 5.58 6.74 -6.88
C LEU A 118 4.79 6.06 -8.01
N VAL A 119 5.48 5.40 -8.91
CA VAL A 119 4.84 4.72 -10.04
C VAL A 119 4.68 3.22 -9.87
N PHE A 120 5.58 2.57 -9.14
CA PHE A 120 5.48 1.13 -8.88
C PHE A 120 4.21 0.79 -8.10
N HIS A 121 3.48 -0.22 -8.56
CA HIS A 121 2.18 -0.64 -8.01
C HIS A 121 1.18 0.52 -7.85
N ALA A 122 1.31 1.57 -8.67
CA ALA A 122 0.54 2.81 -8.53
C ALA A 122 0.60 3.36 -7.09
N GLY A 123 1.79 3.36 -6.48
CA GLY A 123 2.01 3.83 -5.10
C GLY A 123 1.36 2.99 -4.00
N GLN A 124 0.79 1.83 -4.32
CA GLN A 124 0.08 0.95 -3.38
C GLN A 124 1.04 -0.01 -2.67
N GLY A 125 1.99 0.53 -1.92
CA GLY A 125 2.97 -0.24 -1.17
C GLY A 125 3.21 0.37 0.22
N CYS A 126 3.21 -0.46 1.28
CA CYS A 126 3.49 -0.02 2.64
C CYS A 126 4.93 0.48 2.84
N ALA A 127 5.88 -0.02 2.03
CA ALA A 127 7.31 0.33 2.11
C ALA A 127 7.70 1.50 1.19
N VAL A 128 6.76 2.08 0.43
CA VAL A 128 7.09 3.19 -0.47
C VAL A 128 7.41 4.47 0.29
N GLN A 129 8.44 5.17 -0.15
CA GLN A 129 8.86 6.46 0.41
C GLN A 129 8.04 7.58 -0.23
N SER A 130 6.83 7.75 0.26
CA SER A 130 5.85 8.70 -0.29
C SER A 130 6.04 10.15 0.15
N ARG A 131 7.13 10.45 0.86
CA ARG A 131 7.47 11.78 1.35
C ARG A 131 8.95 12.07 1.11
N LEU A 132 9.23 13.10 0.32
CA LEU A 132 10.58 13.57 0.09
C LEU A 132 10.88 14.78 0.98
N LEU A 133 11.96 14.71 1.75
CA LEU A 133 12.48 15.79 2.56
C LEU A 133 13.81 16.26 1.96
N VAL A 134 13.90 17.55 1.68
CA VAL A 134 15.09 18.21 1.12
C VAL A 134 15.45 19.46 1.91
N PRO A 135 16.70 19.94 1.86
CA PRO A 135 17.08 21.21 2.46
C PRO A 135 16.25 22.37 1.89
N GLN A 136 15.91 23.33 2.74
CA GLN A 136 15.14 24.51 2.33
C GLN A 136 15.84 25.30 1.21
N SER A 137 17.18 25.36 1.22
CA SER A 137 18.00 25.97 0.18
C SER A 137 17.83 25.35 -1.21
N ARG A 138 17.44 24.07 -1.28
CA ARG A 138 17.27 23.30 -2.53
C ARG A 138 15.82 22.92 -2.82
N PHE A 139 14.86 23.48 -2.08
CA PHE A 139 13.43 23.12 -2.21
C PHE A 139 12.87 23.43 -3.61
N GLU A 140 13.13 24.63 -4.14
CA GLU A 140 12.65 25.01 -5.48
C GLU A 140 13.31 24.19 -6.60
N GLU A 141 14.61 23.87 -6.44
CA GLU A 141 15.32 22.96 -7.34
C GLU A 141 14.67 21.57 -7.34
N ALA A 142 14.40 21.00 -6.17
CA ALA A 142 13.76 19.69 -6.05
C ALA A 142 12.36 19.68 -6.69
N LYS A 143 11.59 20.74 -6.50
CA LYS A 143 10.26 20.91 -7.12
C LYS A 143 10.35 20.95 -8.64
N ALA A 144 11.31 21.65 -9.20
CA ALA A 144 11.53 21.72 -10.66
C ALA A 144 11.97 20.35 -11.23
N ILE A 145 12.85 19.64 -10.53
CA ILE A 145 13.29 18.27 -10.91
C ILE A 145 12.09 17.33 -10.95
N LEU A 146 11.23 17.35 -9.91
CA LEU A 146 10.05 16.50 -9.87
C LEU A 146 9.03 16.87 -10.96
N ALA A 147 8.77 18.14 -11.19
CA ALA A 147 7.91 18.60 -12.28
C ALA A 147 8.38 18.06 -13.64
N HIS A 148 9.71 18.12 -13.89
CA HIS A 148 10.31 17.56 -15.09
C HIS A 148 10.16 16.03 -15.15
N ALA A 149 10.47 15.32 -14.05
CA ALA A 149 10.41 13.84 -14.00
C ALA A 149 8.99 13.32 -14.23
N TYR A 150 7.98 13.94 -13.61
CA TYR A 150 6.57 13.59 -13.84
C TYR A 150 6.12 13.92 -15.26
N GLY A 151 6.57 15.03 -15.83
CA GLY A 151 6.33 15.38 -17.23
C GLY A 151 6.97 14.39 -18.22
N ALA A 152 8.21 14.00 -17.97
CA ALA A 152 8.96 13.03 -18.78
C ALA A 152 8.39 11.60 -18.66
N PHE A 153 7.75 11.26 -17.54
CA PHE A 153 7.04 10.00 -17.38
C PHE A 153 5.90 9.85 -18.40
N GLY A 154 5.23 10.95 -18.73
CA GLY A 154 4.26 11.04 -19.82
C GLY A 154 3.18 9.97 -19.77
N ASP A 155 3.01 9.24 -20.86
CA ASP A 155 2.01 8.18 -21.02
C ASP A 155 2.56 6.75 -20.84
N ASN A 156 3.69 6.57 -20.15
CA ASN A 156 4.28 5.25 -19.87
C ASN A 156 3.45 4.43 -18.84
N TRP A 157 2.15 4.65 -18.79
CA TRP A 157 1.22 4.00 -17.86
C TRP A 157 -0.17 3.85 -18.48
N GLY A 158 -0.91 2.87 -18.02
CA GLY A 158 -2.21 2.54 -18.55
C GLY A 158 -2.52 1.06 -18.36
N ASP A 159 -3.02 0.40 -19.40
CA ASP A 159 -3.37 -1.00 -19.38
C ASP A 159 -2.18 -1.87 -18.91
N PHE A 160 -2.41 -2.67 -17.88
CA PHE A 160 -1.40 -3.56 -17.28
C PHE A 160 -1.00 -4.72 -18.20
N GLU A 161 -1.80 -5.05 -19.21
CA GLU A 161 -1.44 -6.07 -20.22
C GLU A 161 -0.40 -5.54 -21.23
N ASN A 162 -0.21 -4.24 -21.31
CA ASN A 162 0.83 -3.65 -22.15
C ASN A 162 2.18 -3.65 -21.40
N PRO A 163 3.17 -4.45 -21.86
CA PRO A 163 4.47 -4.57 -21.16
C PRO A 163 5.31 -3.28 -21.21
N ALA A 164 4.95 -2.30 -22.02
CA ALA A 164 5.59 -0.98 -22.05
C ALA A 164 5.12 -0.08 -20.89
N HIS A 165 4.00 -0.40 -20.26
CA HIS A 165 3.48 0.37 -19.15
C HIS A 165 4.11 -0.08 -17.82
N ILE A 166 4.64 0.86 -17.06
CA ILE A 166 5.28 0.61 -15.76
C ILE A 166 4.37 0.93 -14.58
N MET A 167 3.19 1.50 -14.83
CA MET A 167 2.17 1.75 -13.83
C MET A 167 0.79 1.40 -14.39
N GLY A 168 0.03 0.62 -13.63
CA GLY A 168 -1.37 0.29 -13.89
C GLY A 168 -2.34 1.12 -13.05
N PRO A 169 -3.63 0.70 -12.99
CA PRO A 169 -4.65 1.33 -12.17
C PRO A 169 -4.46 1.02 -10.67
N VAL A 170 -5.13 1.78 -9.82
CA VAL A 170 -5.31 1.37 -8.43
C VAL A 170 -6.34 0.25 -8.32
N VAL A 171 -6.32 -0.48 -7.22
CA VAL A 171 -7.01 -1.78 -7.07
C VAL A 171 -8.54 -1.71 -7.12
N SER A 172 -9.15 -0.56 -6.86
CA SER A 172 -10.62 -0.43 -6.80
C SER A 172 -11.09 1.02 -6.93
N ALA A 173 -12.39 1.20 -7.26
CA ALA A 173 -13.04 2.51 -7.25
C ALA A 173 -12.91 3.22 -5.89
N ARG A 174 -13.07 2.49 -4.79
CA ARG A 174 -12.91 3.03 -3.44
C ARG A 174 -11.50 3.57 -3.22
N GLN A 175 -10.48 2.89 -3.75
CA GLN A 175 -9.10 3.35 -3.62
C GLN A 175 -8.84 4.57 -4.51
N GLN A 176 -9.41 4.61 -5.70
CA GLN A 176 -9.35 5.78 -6.59
C GLN A 176 -9.97 7.00 -5.90
N GLU A 177 -11.17 6.86 -5.33
CA GLU A 177 -11.86 7.93 -4.60
C GLU A 177 -11.02 8.41 -3.42
N ARG A 178 -10.46 7.50 -2.63
CA ARG A 178 -9.55 7.84 -1.53
C ARG A 178 -8.37 8.69 -2.00
N VAL A 179 -7.71 8.32 -3.09
CA VAL A 179 -6.56 9.09 -3.63
C VAL A 179 -7.01 10.49 -4.04
N LEU A 180 -8.14 10.59 -4.76
CA LEU A 180 -8.68 11.88 -5.19
C LEU A 180 -9.16 12.75 -4.02
N ASP A 181 -9.65 12.14 -2.93
CA ASP A 181 -9.95 12.86 -1.68
C ASP A 181 -8.70 13.50 -1.10
N TYR A 182 -7.57 12.77 -1.06
CA TYR A 182 -6.32 13.37 -0.59
C TYR A 182 -5.77 14.44 -1.52
N VAL A 183 -6.02 14.37 -2.81
CA VAL A 183 -5.74 15.47 -3.73
C VAL A 183 -6.55 16.72 -3.33
N ARG A 184 -7.86 16.57 -3.08
CA ARG A 184 -8.71 17.68 -2.60
C ARG A 184 -8.25 18.24 -1.26
N ILE A 185 -7.87 17.37 -0.32
CA ILE A 185 -7.35 17.75 1.00
C ILE A 185 -6.05 18.56 0.83
N GLY A 186 -5.09 18.10 0.04
CA GLY A 186 -3.84 18.81 -0.17
C GLY A 186 -4.04 20.21 -0.75
N LEU A 187 -4.93 20.34 -1.73
CA LEU A 187 -5.28 21.66 -2.30
C LEU A 187 -5.97 22.56 -1.26
N ALA A 188 -6.88 22.01 -0.46
CA ALA A 188 -7.57 22.77 0.58
C ALA A 188 -6.65 23.21 1.73
N GLU A 189 -5.60 22.43 2.02
CA GLU A 189 -4.57 22.79 3.00
C GLU A 189 -3.51 23.77 2.43
N GLY A 190 -3.62 24.17 1.17
CA GLY A 190 -2.73 25.12 0.53
C GLY A 190 -1.43 24.52 -0.02
N ALA A 191 -1.36 23.19 -0.18
CA ALA A 191 -0.24 22.55 -0.85
C ALA A 191 -0.20 22.92 -2.35
N THR A 192 0.99 23.10 -2.89
CA THR A 192 1.18 23.36 -4.32
C THR A 192 1.16 22.04 -5.09
N LEU A 193 0.21 21.87 -6.00
CA LEU A 193 0.19 20.73 -6.92
C LEU A 193 1.30 20.92 -7.96
N VAL A 194 2.29 20.04 -7.93
CA VAL A 194 3.44 20.07 -8.86
C VAL A 194 3.11 19.26 -10.13
N ALA A 195 2.41 18.14 -9.97
CA ALA A 195 2.02 17.27 -11.09
C ALA A 195 0.81 16.41 -10.74
N GLY A 196 0.07 15.96 -11.74
CA GLY A 196 -1.01 15.00 -11.63
C GLY A 196 -2.30 15.54 -11.01
N GLY A 197 -2.94 14.73 -10.18
CA GLY A 197 -4.10 15.12 -9.37
C GLY A 197 -5.46 14.75 -9.97
N LYS A 198 -5.52 13.99 -11.06
CA LYS A 198 -6.78 13.69 -11.75
C LYS A 198 -7.01 12.19 -11.93
N ALA A 199 -8.27 11.79 -11.96
CA ALA A 199 -8.66 10.51 -12.53
C ALA A 199 -8.49 10.53 -14.06
N ARG A 200 -8.15 9.37 -14.63
CA ARG A 200 -7.91 9.21 -16.07
C ARG A 200 -8.77 8.09 -16.67
N PRO A 201 -10.08 8.33 -16.83
CA PRO A 201 -10.99 7.35 -17.43
C PRO A 201 -10.67 7.05 -18.90
N ASP A 202 -9.94 7.93 -19.57
CA ASP A 202 -9.44 7.77 -20.94
C ASP A 202 -8.36 6.68 -21.09
N LYS A 203 -7.76 6.22 -19.99
CA LYS A 203 -6.75 5.14 -19.97
C LYS A 203 -7.35 3.72 -20.04
N GLY A 204 -8.67 3.58 -19.95
CA GLY A 204 -9.37 2.30 -20.03
C GLY A 204 -10.39 2.09 -18.91
N SER A 205 -10.91 0.87 -18.79
CA SER A 205 -11.93 0.50 -17.80
C SER A 205 -11.42 0.38 -16.35
N GLY A 206 -10.13 0.56 -16.10
CA GLY A 206 -9.52 0.51 -14.78
C GLY A 206 -9.68 1.82 -13.97
N PHE A 207 -9.31 1.75 -12.70
CA PHE A 207 -9.37 2.87 -11.76
C PHE A 207 -8.07 3.69 -11.81
N PHE A 208 -7.85 4.38 -12.92
CA PHE A 208 -6.62 5.13 -13.18
C PHE A 208 -6.61 6.49 -12.49
N VAL A 209 -5.47 6.82 -11.88
CA VAL A 209 -5.17 8.13 -11.29
C VAL A 209 -3.79 8.55 -11.77
N GLU A 210 -3.63 9.82 -12.10
CA GLU A 210 -2.33 10.38 -12.48
C GLU A 210 -1.31 10.25 -11.34
N PRO A 211 -0.04 9.91 -11.65
CA PRO A 211 1.04 10.10 -10.70
C PRO A 211 1.03 11.53 -10.20
N THR A 212 0.96 11.71 -8.87
CA THR A 212 0.66 13.00 -8.26
C THR A 212 1.77 13.44 -7.32
N CYS A 213 2.20 14.69 -7.45
CA CYS A 213 3.19 15.31 -6.59
C CYS A 213 2.69 16.63 -6.03
N PHE A 214 2.83 16.79 -4.72
CA PHE A 214 2.60 18.03 -4.00
C PHE A 214 3.88 18.56 -3.37
N ALA A 215 4.03 19.87 -3.36
CA ALA A 215 4.99 20.59 -2.52
C ALA A 215 4.21 21.28 -1.38
N GLY A 216 4.66 21.08 -0.15
CA GLY A 216 3.95 21.59 1.01
C GLY A 216 4.70 21.41 2.31
N ASP A 217 4.03 21.68 3.41
CA ASP A 217 4.57 21.57 4.76
C ASP A 217 4.34 20.16 5.34
N ASN A 218 5.29 19.71 6.17
CA ASN A 218 5.24 18.39 6.79
C ASN A 218 4.12 18.26 7.85
N THR A 219 3.43 19.31 8.23
CA THR A 219 2.29 19.29 9.15
C THR A 219 0.97 18.98 8.45
N MET A 220 0.88 19.10 7.13
CA MET A 220 -0.29 18.82 6.33
C MET A 220 -0.69 17.34 6.41
N ARG A 221 -1.97 17.05 6.28
CA ARG A 221 -2.50 15.68 6.30
C ARG A 221 -1.92 14.82 5.19
N ILE A 222 -1.75 15.38 3.99
CA ILE A 222 -1.13 14.67 2.85
C ILE A 222 0.31 14.25 3.12
N ALA A 223 1.03 14.93 4.04
CA ALA A 223 2.37 14.59 4.44
C ALA A 223 2.43 13.65 5.67
N ARG A 224 1.32 13.44 6.37
CA ARG A 224 1.25 12.67 7.62
C ARG A 224 0.45 11.38 7.52
N GLU A 225 -0.53 11.33 6.63
CA GLU A 225 -1.43 10.20 6.48
C GLU A 225 -1.07 9.37 5.25
N GLU A 226 -1.25 8.06 5.34
CA GLU A 226 -1.05 7.15 4.22
C GLU A 226 -2.15 7.32 3.18
N ILE A 227 -1.77 7.66 1.94
CA ILE A 227 -2.70 7.80 0.81
C ILE A 227 -2.92 6.46 0.13
N PHE A 228 -1.83 5.70 -0.09
CA PHE A 228 -1.79 4.40 -0.76
C PHE A 228 -2.21 4.50 -2.24
N GLY A 229 -1.58 5.42 -2.97
CA GLY A 229 -1.85 5.71 -4.38
C GLY A 229 -0.66 6.36 -5.08
N PRO A 230 -0.75 6.59 -6.39
CA PRO A 230 0.33 7.10 -7.20
C PRO A 230 0.62 8.60 -6.99
#